data_92445e739522212b30f0347899857f87
#
_entry.id   92445e739522212b30f0347899857f87
#
_cell.length_a   1.000
_cell.length_b   1.000
_cell.length_c   1.000
_cell.angle_alpha   90.00
_cell.angle_beta   90.00
_cell.angle_gamma   90.00
#
_symmetry.space_group_name_H-M   'P 1'
#
loop_
_entity.id
_entity.type
_entity.pdbx_description
1 polymer ?
#
loop_
_entity_poly.entity_id
_entity_poly.type
_entity_poly.pdbx_seq_one_letter_code
_entity_poly.pdbx_strand_id
1 'polypeptide(L)'
;MKIDWKNPSRAVVIALLSVAAIALGFLTDFIITCFEKAAYPRDFSAYVETYSEAYGVPETVVYAVIRTESDFDSGAVSRAGAVGLMQMMPETFTWLTNDVLYDHLDEGMLYDPETNIKYGTYYLSRLYDHYGSWELAFTAYNGGSGNLDKWLADPAYSDGEGGLKEIPFRETRNYVKKVQKALKKYERLYGEEMEDANASTD
;
A
#
# COMPACT_ATOMS: atom_id res chain seq x y z
N MET A 1 -14.29 -28.60 -45.53
CA MET A 1 -13.21 -29.53 -45.13
C MET A 1 -13.66 -30.26 -43.88
N LYS A 2 -14.02 -31.56 -43.97
CA LYS A 2 -14.39 -32.33 -42.77
C LYS A 2 -13.11 -32.81 -42.12
N ILE A 3 -12.95 -32.49 -40.83
CA ILE A 3 -11.80 -32.96 -40.02
C ILE A 3 -12.01 -34.43 -39.73
N ASP A 4 -11.11 -35.30 -40.17
CA ASP A 4 -11.10 -36.71 -39.81
C ASP A 4 -10.46 -36.88 -38.42
N TRP A 5 -11.28 -36.97 -37.40
CA TRP A 5 -10.86 -37.12 -36.00
C TRP A 5 -10.13 -38.43 -35.69
N LYS A 6 -10.22 -39.46 -36.59
CA LYS A 6 -9.52 -40.73 -36.40
C LYS A 6 -8.06 -40.69 -36.84
N ASN A 7 -7.72 -39.77 -37.80
CA ASN A 7 -6.34 -39.53 -38.25
C ASN A 7 -6.11 -38.06 -38.53
N PRO A 8 -5.98 -37.22 -37.48
CA PRO A 8 -5.76 -35.81 -37.66
C PRO A 8 -4.40 -35.54 -38.37
N SER A 9 -4.37 -34.58 -39.28
CA SER A 9 -3.12 -34.15 -39.88
C SER A 9 -2.16 -33.62 -38.82
N ARG A 10 -0.85 -33.73 -39.02
CA ARG A 10 0.17 -33.17 -38.07
C ARG A 10 -0.08 -31.72 -37.76
N ALA A 11 -0.54 -30.93 -38.76
CA ALA A 11 -0.87 -29.51 -38.58
C ALA A 11 -2.04 -29.30 -37.57
N VAL A 12 -3.08 -30.16 -37.63
CA VAL A 12 -4.23 -30.10 -36.69
C VAL A 12 -3.77 -30.44 -35.27
N VAL A 13 -2.93 -31.48 -35.12
CA VAL A 13 -2.38 -31.84 -33.80
C VAL A 13 -1.55 -30.71 -33.21
N ILE A 14 -0.66 -30.10 -34.01
CA ILE A 14 0.15 -28.97 -33.56
C ILE A 14 -0.74 -27.78 -33.15
N ALA A 15 -1.75 -27.46 -33.96
CA ALA A 15 -2.67 -26.37 -33.64
C ALA A 15 -3.42 -26.61 -32.32
N LEU A 16 -3.92 -27.83 -32.09
CA LEU A 16 -4.60 -28.20 -30.84
C LEU A 16 -3.67 -28.11 -29.63
N LEU A 17 -2.42 -28.59 -29.76
CA LEU A 17 -1.42 -28.52 -28.70
C LEU A 17 -1.04 -27.06 -28.39
N SER A 18 -0.94 -26.20 -29.43
CA SER A 18 -0.67 -24.78 -29.24
C SER A 18 -1.82 -24.09 -28.50
N VAL A 19 -3.08 -24.34 -28.87
CA VAL A 19 -4.25 -23.80 -28.18
C VAL A 19 -4.31 -24.30 -26.72
N ALA A 20 -4.05 -25.59 -26.50
CA ALA A 20 -4.02 -26.15 -25.15
C ALA A 20 -2.91 -25.52 -24.29
N ALA A 21 -1.73 -25.29 -24.84
CA ALA A 21 -0.62 -24.64 -24.15
C ALA A 21 -0.96 -23.18 -23.77
N ILE A 22 -1.59 -22.44 -24.70
CA ILE A 22 -2.05 -21.07 -24.44
C ILE A 22 -3.13 -21.05 -23.34
N ALA A 23 -4.12 -21.96 -23.45
CA ALA A 23 -5.17 -22.05 -22.44
C ALA A 23 -4.63 -22.42 -21.05
N LEU A 24 -3.63 -23.32 -20.99
CA LEU A 24 -2.95 -23.66 -19.73
C LEU A 24 -2.17 -22.46 -19.18
N GLY A 25 -1.54 -21.66 -20.05
CA GLY A 25 -0.86 -20.41 -19.66
C GLY A 25 -1.83 -19.43 -18.99
N PHE A 26 -2.98 -19.17 -19.60
CA PHE A 26 -4.02 -18.31 -18.99
C PHE A 26 -4.58 -18.89 -17.69
N LEU A 27 -4.79 -20.19 -17.61
CA LEU A 27 -5.27 -20.83 -16.39
C LEU A 27 -4.26 -20.71 -15.24
N THR A 28 -2.97 -20.90 -15.52
CA THR A 28 -1.93 -20.76 -14.50
C THR A 28 -1.81 -19.32 -14.02
N ASP A 29 -1.86 -18.34 -14.93
CA ASP A 29 -1.84 -16.92 -14.58
C ASP A 29 -3.06 -16.53 -13.74
N PHE A 30 -4.25 -16.96 -14.12
CA PHE A 30 -5.47 -16.77 -13.35
C PHE A 30 -5.36 -17.33 -11.92
N ILE A 31 -4.87 -18.58 -11.78
CA ILE A 31 -4.69 -19.22 -10.47
C ILE A 31 -3.68 -18.43 -9.62
N ILE A 32 -2.54 -18.04 -10.20
CA ILE A 32 -1.52 -17.24 -9.51
C ILE A 32 -2.12 -15.91 -9.03
N THR A 33 -2.85 -15.23 -9.90
CA THR A 33 -3.50 -13.95 -9.56
C THR A 33 -4.53 -14.11 -8.43
N CYS A 34 -5.32 -15.18 -8.43
CA CYS A 34 -6.25 -15.49 -7.33
C CYS A 34 -5.52 -15.65 -5.99
N PHE A 35 -4.41 -16.43 -5.98
CA PHE A 35 -3.61 -16.58 -4.76
C PHE A 35 -2.96 -15.28 -4.31
N GLU A 36 -2.48 -14.46 -5.24
CA GLU A 36 -1.89 -13.17 -4.90
C GLU A 36 -2.93 -12.19 -4.37
N LYS A 37 -4.13 -12.12 -4.97
CA LYS A 37 -5.24 -11.29 -4.44
C LYS A 37 -5.66 -11.75 -3.04
N ALA A 38 -5.67 -13.05 -2.76
CA ALA A 38 -5.93 -13.57 -1.42
C ALA A 38 -4.84 -13.18 -0.39
N ALA A 39 -3.57 -13.09 -0.83
CA ALA A 39 -2.46 -12.67 0.01
C ALA A 39 -2.35 -11.13 0.17
N TYR A 40 -3.02 -10.36 -0.68
CA TYR A 40 -3.07 -8.89 -0.66
C TYR A 40 -4.53 -8.43 -0.65
N PRO A 41 -5.25 -8.63 0.48
CA PRO A 41 -6.67 -8.28 0.58
C PRO A 41 -6.90 -6.77 0.53
N ARG A 42 -8.15 -6.37 0.25
CA ARG A 42 -8.65 -5.00 0.31
C ARG A 42 -9.74 -4.88 1.38
N ASP A 43 -9.43 -5.38 2.58
CA ASP A 43 -10.34 -5.24 3.71
C ASP A 43 -10.50 -3.75 4.06
N PHE A 44 -11.65 -3.39 4.62
CA PHE A 44 -12.00 -2.00 4.95
C PHE A 44 -12.08 -1.05 3.74
N SER A 45 -12.41 -1.57 2.54
CA SER A 45 -12.37 -0.81 1.28
C SER A 45 -13.17 0.49 1.32
N ALA A 46 -14.37 0.49 1.93
CA ALA A 46 -15.18 1.69 2.03
C ALA A 46 -14.46 2.85 2.77
N TYR A 47 -13.73 2.54 3.84
CA TYR A 47 -12.97 3.56 4.57
C TYR A 47 -11.72 3.99 3.81
N VAL A 48 -11.01 3.04 3.18
CA VAL A 48 -9.83 3.35 2.38
C VAL A 48 -10.21 4.26 1.21
N GLU A 49 -11.23 3.92 0.44
CA GLU A 49 -11.75 4.73 -0.66
C GLU A 49 -12.12 6.14 -0.20
N THR A 50 -12.97 6.26 0.84
CA THR A 50 -13.42 7.54 1.39
C THR A 50 -12.25 8.45 1.79
N TYR A 51 -11.28 7.94 2.53
CA TYR A 51 -10.20 8.78 3.05
C TYR A 51 -9.02 8.94 2.07
N SER A 52 -8.86 8.03 1.11
CA SER A 52 -7.96 8.21 -0.03
C SER A 52 -8.40 9.39 -0.91
N GLU A 53 -9.68 9.43 -1.26
CA GLU A 53 -10.28 10.54 -2.01
C GLU A 53 -10.21 11.86 -1.21
N ALA A 54 -10.65 11.84 0.06
CA ALA A 54 -10.70 13.04 0.90
C ALA A 54 -9.32 13.70 1.11
N TYR A 55 -8.24 12.91 1.13
CA TYR A 55 -6.90 13.41 1.43
C TYR A 55 -5.91 13.30 0.27
N GLY A 56 -6.35 12.89 -0.91
CA GLY A 56 -5.53 12.79 -2.12
C GLY A 56 -4.40 11.75 -2.02
N VAL A 57 -4.59 10.69 -1.22
CA VAL A 57 -3.62 9.58 -1.09
C VAL A 57 -4.10 8.41 -1.92
N PRO A 58 -3.29 7.85 -2.84
CA PRO A 58 -3.70 6.68 -3.61
C PRO A 58 -4.08 5.50 -2.69
N GLU A 59 -5.19 4.82 -2.96
CA GLU A 59 -5.64 3.66 -2.18
C GLU A 59 -4.55 2.59 -2.07
N THR A 60 -3.81 2.36 -3.15
CA THR A 60 -2.68 1.42 -3.18
C THR A 60 -1.61 1.73 -2.13
N VAL A 61 -1.39 3.02 -1.86
CA VAL A 61 -0.47 3.49 -0.80
C VAL A 61 -1.03 3.16 0.58
N VAL A 62 -2.32 3.45 0.82
CA VAL A 62 -2.98 3.17 2.11
C VAL A 62 -2.95 1.67 2.40
N TYR A 63 -3.35 0.83 1.42
CA TYR A 63 -3.29 -0.63 1.56
C TYR A 63 -1.87 -1.15 1.81
N ALA A 64 -0.86 -0.59 1.13
CA ALA A 64 0.53 -0.98 1.33
C ALA A 64 1.02 -0.70 2.74
N VAL A 65 0.60 0.42 3.33
CA VAL A 65 0.91 0.77 4.72
C VAL A 65 0.18 -0.16 5.68
N ILE A 66 -1.16 -0.32 5.57
CA ILE A 66 -1.94 -1.23 6.42
C ILE A 66 -1.34 -2.65 6.40
N ARG A 67 -1.04 -3.17 5.20
CA ARG A 67 -0.42 -4.49 5.01
C ARG A 67 0.92 -4.62 5.73
N THR A 68 1.71 -3.56 5.74
CA THR A 68 3.07 -3.58 6.32
C THR A 68 3.05 -3.38 7.83
N GLU A 69 2.13 -2.55 8.33
CA GLU A 69 2.02 -2.18 9.73
C GLU A 69 1.34 -3.24 10.59
N SER A 70 0.20 -3.74 10.16
CA SER A 70 -0.64 -4.64 10.98
C SER A 70 -1.04 -5.93 10.30
N ASP A 71 -0.82 -6.07 8.99
CA ASP A 71 -1.42 -7.16 8.22
C ASP A 71 -2.96 -7.21 8.36
N PHE A 72 -3.60 -6.02 8.39
CA PHE A 72 -5.05 -5.82 8.58
C PHE A 72 -5.58 -6.20 9.97
N ASP A 73 -4.74 -6.31 10.98
CA ASP A 73 -5.17 -6.50 12.37
C ASP A 73 -5.49 -5.15 13.03
N SER A 74 -6.78 -4.82 13.17
CA SER A 74 -7.24 -3.59 13.83
C SER A 74 -6.93 -3.54 15.34
N GLY A 75 -6.68 -4.69 15.97
CA GLY A 75 -6.29 -4.80 17.37
C GLY A 75 -4.78 -4.78 17.60
N ALA A 76 -3.97 -4.66 16.56
CA ALA A 76 -2.52 -4.71 16.68
C ALA A 76 -1.96 -3.59 17.56
N VAL A 77 -1.05 -3.97 18.47
CA VAL A 77 -0.29 -3.01 19.30
C VAL A 77 1.20 -3.37 19.24
N SER A 78 2.02 -2.41 18.82
CA SER A 78 3.46 -2.62 18.76
C SER A 78 4.13 -2.51 20.13
N ARG A 79 5.41 -2.94 20.23
CA ARG A 79 6.20 -2.76 21.46
C ARG A 79 6.42 -1.29 21.82
N ALA A 80 6.39 -0.40 20.84
CA ALA A 80 6.52 1.05 21.03
C ALA A 80 5.18 1.73 21.38
N GLY A 81 4.06 0.99 21.38
CA GLY A 81 2.74 1.49 21.68
C GLY A 81 1.96 2.03 20.48
N ALA A 82 2.43 1.81 19.26
CA ALA A 82 1.64 2.13 18.05
C ALA A 82 0.43 1.19 17.95
N VAL A 83 -0.73 1.70 17.50
CA VAL A 83 -2.03 1.02 17.60
C VAL A 83 -2.75 0.95 16.25
N GLY A 84 -3.39 -0.18 16.00
CA GLY A 84 -4.41 -0.38 14.97
C GLY A 84 -3.84 -0.63 13.58
N LEU A 85 -4.70 -0.53 12.56
CA LEU A 85 -4.43 -0.91 11.17
C LEU A 85 -3.19 -0.23 10.58
N MET A 86 -3.03 1.06 10.82
CA MET A 86 -1.93 1.86 10.30
C MET A 86 -0.86 2.15 11.37
N GLN A 87 -0.93 1.49 12.53
CA GLN A 87 0.04 1.60 13.63
C GLN A 87 0.34 3.06 14.01
N MET A 88 -0.73 3.81 14.29
CA MET A 88 -0.59 5.20 14.74
C MET A 88 -0.05 5.27 16.17
N MET A 89 0.91 6.15 16.39
CA MET A 89 1.35 6.48 17.75
C MET A 89 0.28 7.33 18.45
N PRO A 90 -0.09 7.02 19.72
CA PRO A 90 -1.08 7.81 20.46
C PRO A 90 -0.75 9.31 20.52
N GLU A 91 0.52 9.67 20.68
CA GLU A 91 0.95 11.07 20.69
C GLU A 91 0.69 11.78 19.35
N THR A 92 0.94 11.09 18.21
CA THR A 92 0.66 11.62 16.88
C THR A 92 -0.85 11.79 16.68
N PHE A 93 -1.63 10.80 17.10
CA PHE A 93 -3.10 10.85 17.05
C PHE A 93 -3.66 11.99 17.89
N THR A 94 -3.21 12.13 19.14
CA THR A 94 -3.63 13.20 20.05
C THR A 94 -3.30 14.58 19.47
N TRP A 95 -2.12 14.75 18.87
CA TRP A 95 -1.78 15.98 18.18
C TRP A 95 -2.70 16.25 16.98
N LEU A 96 -2.95 15.24 16.14
CA LEU A 96 -3.82 15.40 14.97
C LEU A 96 -5.25 15.73 15.34
N THR A 97 -5.82 15.03 16.32
CA THR A 97 -7.22 15.25 16.71
C THR A 97 -7.45 16.54 17.50
N ASN A 98 -6.47 16.99 18.30
CA ASN A 98 -6.64 18.17 19.13
C ASN A 98 -6.20 19.46 18.45
N ASP A 99 -5.05 19.42 17.75
CA ASP A 99 -4.38 20.64 17.29
C ASP A 99 -4.50 20.87 15.78
N VAL A 100 -4.93 19.84 15.03
CA VAL A 100 -4.99 19.91 13.57
C VAL A 100 -6.42 19.80 13.05
N LEU A 101 -7.16 18.75 13.43
CA LEU A 101 -8.53 18.49 12.95
C LEU A 101 -9.60 18.93 13.95
N TYR A 102 -9.22 19.18 15.21
CA TYR A 102 -10.11 19.66 16.30
C TYR A 102 -11.29 18.72 16.61
N ASP A 103 -11.14 17.42 16.33
CA ASP A 103 -12.16 16.39 16.60
C ASP A 103 -12.19 15.96 18.08
N HIS A 104 -11.10 16.18 18.83
CA HIS A 104 -10.93 15.89 20.26
C HIS A 104 -11.31 14.45 20.65
N LEU A 105 -10.85 13.46 19.86
CA LEU A 105 -11.13 12.05 20.07
C LEU A 105 -10.23 11.44 21.16
N ASP A 106 -10.77 10.44 21.87
CA ASP A 106 -10.01 9.63 22.83
C ASP A 106 -9.06 8.66 22.11
N GLU A 107 -7.89 8.39 22.70
CA GLU A 107 -6.89 7.46 22.14
C GLU A 107 -7.44 6.04 21.91
N GLY A 108 -8.48 5.62 22.67
CA GLY A 108 -9.18 4.36 22.46
C GLY A 108 -9.81 4.23 21.09
N MET A 109 -10.08 5.35 20.41
CA MET A 109 -10.57 5.36 19.02
C MET A 109 -9.54 4.87 18.00
N LEU A 110 -8.28 4.72 18.37
CA LEU A 110 -7.25 4.11 17.50
C LEU A 110 -7.52 2.63 17.18
N TYR A 111 -8.34 1.93 17.97
CA TYR A 111 -8.78 0.56 17.69
C TYR A 111 -9.96 0.50 16.71
N ASP A 112 -10.65 1.63 16.49
CA ASP A 112 -11.71 1.72 15.49
C ASP A 112 -11.11 1.80 14.10
N PRO A 113 -11.46 0.86 13.17
CA PRO A 113 -10.88 0.82 11.83
C PRO A 113 -11.05 2.11 11.04
N GLU A 114 -12.24 2.72 11.10
CA GLU A 114 -12.51 3.95 10.37
C GLU A 114 -11.63 5.09 10.86
N THR A 115 -11.59 5.31 12.17
CA THR A 115 -10.77 6.34 12.79
C THR A 115 -9.29 6.13 12.48
N ASN A 116 -8.79 4.91 12.61
CA ASN A 116 -7.38 4.60 12.37
C ASN A 116 -6.97 4.88 10.91
N ILE A 117 -7.82 4.47 9.94
CA ILE A 117 -7.60 4.73 8.51
C ILE A 117 -7.70 6.23 8.22
N LYS A 118 -8.72 6.94 8.73
CA LYS A 118 -8.87 8.39 8.58
C LYS A 118 -7.60 9.14 8.97
N TYR A 119 -7.15 8.93 10.19
CA TYR A 119 -6.01 9.68 10.74
C TYR A 119 -4.67 9.24 10.16
N GLY A 120 -4.49 7.94 9.92
CA GLY A 120 -3.28 7.41 9.28
C GLY A 120 -3.12 7.91 7.85
N THR A 121 -4.21 7.92 7.06
CA THR A 121 -4.21 8.44 5.68
C THR A 121 -3.98 9.95 5.67
N TYR A 122 -4.63 10.69 6.56
CA TYR A 122 -4.37 12.13 6.71
C TYR A 122 -2.91 12.41 7.05
N TYR A 123 -2.33 11.67 7.98
CA TYR A 123 -0.92 11.84 8.34
C TYR A 123 0.04 11.55 7.18
N LEU A 124 -0.24 10.49 6.41
CA LEU A 124 0.51 10.19 5.18
C LEU A 124 0.41 11.32 4.15
N SER A 125 -0.78 11.87 3.92
CA SER A 125 -0.97 13.04 3.05
C SER A 125 -0.09 14.21 3.48
N ARG A 126 -0.12 14.56 4.76
CA ARG A 126 0.71 15.63 5.32
C ARG A 126 2.21 15.42 5.12
N LEU A 127 2.66 14.18 5.30
CA LEU A 127 4.08 13.84 5.08
C LEU A 127 4.44 13.90 3.60
N TYR A 128 3.56 13.45 2.71
CA TYR A 128 3.78 13.55 1.27
C TYR A 128 3.83 15.01 0.81
N ASP A 129 2.90 15.85 1.26
CA ASP A 129 2.86 17.27 0.93
C ASP A 129 4.13 17.99 1.38
N HIS A 130 4.68 17.59 2.54
CA HIS A 130 5.88 18.20 3.09
C HIS A 130 7.16 17.76 2.38
N TYR A 131 7.29 16.47 2.06
CA TYR A 131 8.54 15.89 1.53
C TYR A 131 8.52 15.66 0.02
N GLY A 132 7.37 15.70 -0.65
CA GLY A 132 7.21 15.56 -2.11
C GLY A 132 7.51 14.17 -2.67
N SER A 133 7.70 13.16 -1.80
CA SER A 133 8.08 11.80 -2.20
C SER A 133 7.47 10.76 -1.25
N TRP A 134 6.89 9.70 -1.82
CA TRP A 134 6.39 8.58 -1.00
C TRP A 134 7.50 7.87 -0.21
N GLU A 135 8.71 7.76 -0.76
CA GLU A 135 9.83 7.17 -0.03
C GLU A 135 10.16 7.97 1.23
N LEU A 136 10.22 9.29 1.13
CA LEU A 136 10.47 10.18 2.27
C LEU A 136 9.27 10.21 3.21
N ALA A 137 8.04 10.21 2.69
CA ALA A 137 6.83 10.12 3.52
C ALA A 137 6.81 8.85 4.36
N PHE A 138 7.10 7.68 3.77
CA PHE A 138 7.24 6.42 4.50
C PHE A 138 8.40 6.43 5.50
N THR A 139 9.50 7.08 5.12
CA THR A 139 10.66 7.26 6.02
C THR A 139 10.28 8.09 7.24
N ALA A 140 9.56 9.19 7.04
CA ALA A 140 9.08 10.03 8.13
C ALA A 140 8.00 9.36 8.98
N TYR A 141 7.09 8.60 8.34
CA TYR A 141 6.01 7.88 9.01
C TYR A 141 6.55 6.92 10.07
N ASN A 142 7.54 6.10 9.70
CA ASN A 142 8.14 5.11 10.59
C ASN A 142 9.30 5.68 11.44
N GLY A 143 10.15 6.49 10.84
CA GLY A 143 11.38 6.99 11.48
C GLY A 143 11.19 8.30 12.25
N GLY A 144 10.04 8.97 12.05
CA GLY A 144 9.74 10.30 12.58
C GLY A 144 10.29 11.43 11.72
N SER A 145 9.46 12.47 11.48
CA SER A 145 9.81 13.64 10.67
C SER A 145 11.07 14.35 11.18
N GLY A 146 11.19 14.53 12.50
CA GLY A 146 12.36 15.20 13.07
C GLY A 146 13.69 14.45 12.89
N ASN A 147 13.67 13.12 12.70
CA ASN A 147 14.86 12.36 12.32
C ASN A 147 15.15 12.54 10.83
N LEU A 148 14.12 12.45 9.99
CA LEU A 148 14.28 12.68 8.55
C LEU A 148 14.84 14.07 8.24
N ASP A 149 14.34 15.12 8.90
CA ASP A 149 14.83 16.48 8.72
C ASP A 149 16.33 16.59 9.03
N LYS A 150 16.78 15.95 10.12
CA LYS A 150 18.20 15.89 10.48
C LYS A 150 19.02 15.16 9.43
N TRP A 151 18.51 14.07 8.87
CA TRP A 151 19.23 13.29 7.84
C TRP A 151 19.29 14.05 6.52
N LEU A 152 18.23 14.76 6.13
CA LEU A 152 18.22 15.60 4.93
C LEU A 152 19.17 16.80 5.04
N ALA A 153 19.38 17.32 6.26
CA ALA A 153 20.32 18.41 6.52
C ALA A 153 21.78 17.96 6.63
N ASP A 154 22.05 16.66 6.87
CA ASP A 154 23.42 16.12 7.05
C ASP A 154 23.99 15.64 5.71
N PRO A 155 25.11 16.24 5.23
CA PRO A 155 25.75 15.81 3.99
C PRO A 155 26.22 14.34 3.99
N ALA A 156 26.33 13.69 5.15
CA ALA A 156 26.64 12.26 5.23
C ALA A 156 25.49 11.39 4.70
N TYR A 157 24.24 11.83 4.86
CA TYR A 157 23.04 11.08 4.51
C TYR A 157 22.26 11.68 3.35
N SER A 158 22.24 13.01 3.21
CA SER A 158 21.58 13.73 2.12
C SER A 158 22.29 13.49 0.79
N ASP A 159 21.51 13.31 -0.29
CA ASP A 159 22.03 13.26 -1.67
C ASP A 159 22.31 14.66 -2.27
N GLY A 160 21.84 15.72 -1.60
CA GLY A 160 21.97 17.10 -2.05
C GLY A 160 20.90 17.54 -3.07
N GLU A 161 19.98 16.64 -3.43
CA GLU A 161 18.89 16.88 -4.39
C GLU A 161 17.50 16.79 -3.72
N GLY A 162 17.48 16.75 -2.39
CA GLY A 162 16.24 16.66 -1.61
C GLY A 162 15.89 15.25 -1.16
N GLY A 163 16.74 14.27 -1.40
CA GLY A 163 16.59 12.87 -1.01
C GLY A 163 17.69 12.39 -0.07
N LEU A 164 17.68 11.10 0.24
CA LEU A 164 18.66 10.42 1.07
C LEU A 164 19.49 9.43 0.24
N LYS A 165 20.82 9.46 0.43
CA LYS A 165 21.72 8.40 -0.07
C LYS A 165 21.41 7.06 0.57
N GLU A 166 21.10 7.08 1.86
CA GLU A 166 20.76 5.91 2.66
C GLU A 166 19.93 6.34 3.88
N ILE A 167 18.91 5.55 4.24
CA ILE A 167 18.17 5.71 5.48
C ILE A 167 19.01 5.15 6.62
N PRO A 168 19.46 5.95 7.61
CA PRO A 168 20.41 5.51 8.64
C PRO A 168 19.86 4.39 9.53
N PHE A 169 18.61 4.50 9.96
CA PHE A 169 17.98 3.51 10.82
C PHE A 169 17.63 2.25 10.03
N ARG A 170 18.24 1.11 10.42
CA ARG A 170 18.00 -0.18 9.77
C ARG A 170 16.52 -0.60 9.78
N GLU A 171 15.81 -0.31 10.88
CA GLU A 171 14.40 -0.62 11.01
C GLU A 171 13.59 0.15 9.96
N THR A 172 13.73 1.46 9.91
CA THR A 172 13.04 2.35 8.95
C THR A 172 13.39 2.01 7.51
N ARG A 173 14.65 1.72 7.21
CA ARG A 173 15.09 1.26 5.89
C ARG A 173 14.40 -0.04 5.46
N ASN A 174 14.26 -0.99 6.38
CA ASN A 174 13.55 -2.25 6.11
C ASN A 174 12.05 -2.03 5.97
N TYR A 175 11.48 -1.14 6.76
CA TYR A 175 10.08 -0.74 6.67
C TYR A 175 9.77 -0.15 5.29
N VAL A 176 10.51 0.87 4.86
CA VAL A 176 10.33 1.51 3.55
C VAL A 176 10.40 0.48 2.41
N LYS A 177 11.38 -0.43 2.44
CA LYS A 177 11.47 -1.52 1.45
C LYS A 177 10.24 -2.43 1.45
N LYS A 178 9.66 -2.74 2.62
CA LYS A 178 8.46 -3.56 2.74
C LYS A 178 7.24 -2.84 2.16
N VAL A 179 7.03 -1.56 2.53
CA VAL A 179 5.93 -0.75 2.00
C VAL A 179 6.03 -0.62 0.49
N GLN A 180 7.20 -0.26 -0.06
CA GLN A 180 7.41 -0.15 -1.50
C GLN A 180 7.16 -1.48 -2.24
N LYS A 181 7.53 -2.62 -1.63
CA LYS A 181 7.23 -3.94 -2.20
C LYS A 181 5.73 -4.23 -2.20
N ALA A 182 5.04 -3.89 -1.11
CA ALA A 182 3.59 -4.05 -1.01
C ALA A 182 2.87 -3.12 -1.99
N LEU A 183 3.30 -1.85 -2.09
CA LEU A 183 2.76 -0.87 -3.03
C LEU A 183 2.81 -1.37 -4.47
N LYS A 184 3.97 -1.81 -4.96
CA LYS A 184 4.12 -2.40 -6.30
C LYS A 184 3.19 -3.60 -6.54
N LYS A 185 2.88 -4.36 -5.48
CA LYS A 185 1.93 -5.48 -5.56
C LYS A 185 0.48 -5.00 -5.69
N TYR A 186 0.06 -4.03 -4.88
CA TYR A 186 -1.28 -3.44 -4.96
C TYR A 186 -1.49 -2.73 -6.30
N GLU A 187 -0.53 -1.93 -6.78
CA GLU A 187 -0.56 -1.29 -8.09
C GLU A 187 -0.75 -2.31 -9.22
N ARG A 188 0.01 -3.41 -9.20
CA ARG A 188 -0.10 -4.46 -10.21
C ARG A 188 -1.42 -5.23 -10.17
N LEU A 189 -1.95 -5.49 -8.96
CA LEU A 189 -3.14 -6.33 -8.78
C LEU A 189 -4.45 -5.57 -8.93
N TYR A 190 -4.42 -4.27 -8.64
CA TYR A 190 -5.63 -3.47 -8.47
C TYR A 190 -5.56 -2.05 -9.08
N GLY A 191 -4.40 -1.60 -9.59
CA GLY A 191 -4.23 -0.23 -10.06
C GLY A 191 -5.25 0.17 -11.12
N GLU A 192 -5.44 -0.65 -12.15
CA GLU A 192 -6.44 -0.41 -13.19
C GLU A 192 -7.87 -0.36 -12.63
N GLU A 193 -8.24 -1.28 -11.73
CA GLU A 193 -9.58 -1.33 -11.12
C GLU A 193 -9.88 -0.06 -10.29
N MET A 194 -8.87 0.49 -9.60
CA MET A 194 -9.00 1.68 -8.75
C MET A 194 -9.01 2.98 -9.57
N GLU A 195 -8.23 3.05 -10.66
CA GLU A 195 -8.25 4.19 -11.58
C GLU A 195 -9.58 4.31 -12.30
N ASP A 196 -10.15 3.19 -12.78
CA ASP A 196 -11.43 3.16 -13.46
C ASP A 196 -12.59 3.54 -12.51
N ALA A 197 -12.55 3.13 -11.25
CA ALA A 197 -13.53 3.49 -10.24
C ALA A 197 -13.54 5.01 -10.00
N ASN A 198 -12.39 5.62 -9.85
CA ASN A 198 -12.24 7.07 -9.64
C ASN A 198 -12.69 7.89 -10.86
N ALA A 199 -12.40 7.41 -12.09
CA ALA A 199 -12.81 8.07 -13.32
C ALA A 199 -14.35 8.01 -13.59
N SER A 200 -15.07 7.11 -12.93
CA SER A 200 -16.53 6.96 -13.08
C SER A 200 -17.34 7.82 -12.11
N THR A 201 -16.70 8.50 -11.17
CA THR A 201 -17.34 9.30 -10.11
C THR A 201 -17.28 10.82 -10.40
N ASP A 202 -16.49 11.23 -11.40
CA ASP A 202 -16.40 12.59 -11.94
C ASP A 202 -17.43 12.81 -13.10
#